data_de1f88432a256f42557ac269ee87f54e
#
_entry.id   de1f88432a256f42557ac269ee87f54e
#
_cell.length_a   1.000
_cell.length_b   1.000
_cell.length_c   1.000
_cell.angle_alpha   90.00
_cell.angle_beta   90.00
_cell.angle_gamma   90.00
#
_symmetry.space_group_name_H-M   'P 1'
#
loop_
_entity.id
_entity.type
_entity.pdbx_description
1 polymer ?
#
loop_
_entity_poly.entity_id
_entity_poly.type
_entity_poly.pdbx_seq_one_letter_code
_entity_poly.pdbx_strand_id
1 'polypeptide(L)'
;MSINISIRKSVFAVFFCTAVFGLFLFVSCKNKTATASVKEDVPFVDVPSFDADSAYVYMQKQVDFGYRIPNTSEHAATAAYLASELCRQGAEVQIQNADVVAFDGTILHAKNIIGTFGPEKTDRVLLFAHWDSRPFADNDPDEANHRKPVLGANDGASGVGVLLEIARQIGLKSPKVGIDIIFFDAEDYGQPYFSTHSEVEDSWALGTQYWVRRPHYPGYRARYGILLDMVGGKDAIFAREKASLQYASNVVDKVWKKAQSLGYGRYFSDREGGYIIDDHVYVNRMGIPSIDIIQYDSTTESGFNPQWHTVDDTMEYIDKETLKAVGQTVLAVIYNE
;
A
#
# COMPACT_ATOMS: atom_id res chain seq x y z
N MET A 1 -50.31 25.48 31.37
CA MET A 1 -51.05 24.45 32.12
C MET A 1 -50.02 23.67 32.93
N SER A 2 -49.86 24.05 34.18
CA SER A 2 -48.91 23.48 35.13
C SER A 2 -49.52 22.22 35.75
N ILE A 3 -48.77 21.18 35.95
CA ILE A 3 -49.02 20.23 37.01
C ILE A 3 -47.69 19.75 37.57
N ASN A 4 -47.65 19.93 38.83
CA ASN A 4 -46.64 19.76 39.88
C ASN A 4 -46.71 18.33 40.49
N ILE A 5 -45.62 18.03 41.29
CA ILE A 5 -45.63 17.20 42.52
C ILE A 5 -45.42 15.69 42.22
N SER A 6 -44.50 14.95 42.87
CA SER A 6 -44.31 14.82 44.32
C SER A 6 -43.03 14.07 44.69
N ILE A 7 -42.40 14.58 45.72
CA ILE A 7 -41.29 13.98 46.48
C ILE A 7 -41.86 12.92 47.43
N ARG A 8 -41.18 11.77 47.59
CA ARG A 8 -41.28 10.98 48.81
C ARG A 8 -39.90 10.58 49.32
N LYS A 9 -39.57 11.19 50.43
CA LYS A 9 -38.54 10.76 51.39
C LYS A 9 -39.08 9.58 52.21
N SER A 10 -38.23 8.63 52.49
CA SER A 10 -38.41 7.75 53.67
C SER A 10 -37.07 7.45 54.29
N VAL A 11 -37.04 7.63 55.59
CA VAL A 11 -35.92 7.67 56.53
C VAL A 11 -36.01 6.40 57.41
N PHE A 12 -34.87 6.06 58.05
CA PHE A 12 -34.62 5.09 59.13
C PHE A 12 -34.44 3.60 58.70
N ALA A 13 -33.46 2.88 59.26
CA ALA A 13 -33.02 2.77 60.63
C ALA A 13 -31.56 2.30 60.76
N VAL A 14 -30.89 2.85 61.75
CA VAL A 14 -29.61 2.45 62.34
C VAL A 14 -29.81 1.21 63.19
N PHE A 15 -28.94 0.21 63.07
CA PHE A 15 -28.73 -0.79 64.14
C PHE A 15 -27.22 -0.89 64.42
N PHE A 16 -26.90 -0.47 65.65
CA PHE A 16 -25.63 -0.66 66.33
C PHE A 16 -25.62 -2.05 66.97
N CYS A 17 -24.62 -2.85 66.71
CA CYS A 17 -24.26 -3.97 67.56
C CYS A 17 -22.76 -4.09 67.69
N THR A 18 -22.31 -3.77 68.88
CA THR A 18 -20.96 -4.00 69.42
C THR A 18 -20.83 -5.44 69.87
N ALA A 19 -19.70 -6.04 69.62
CA ALA A 19 -18.88 -6.82 70.57
C ALA A 19 -17.91 -7.78 69.83
N VAL A 20 -16.79 -7.72 70.26
CA VAL A 20 -15.80 -8.51 71.00
C VAL A 20 -14.62 -9.04 70.18
N PHE A 21 -13.48 -8.62 70.65
CA PHE A 21 -12.12 -9.01 70.42
C PHE A 21 -11.88 -10.53 70.21
N GLY A 22 -11.13 -10.84 69.21
CA GLY A 22 -10.44 -12.13 69.03
C GLY A 22 -9.18 -11.95 68.17
N LEU A 23 -8.06 -11.73 68.88
CA LEU A 23 -6.75 -11.61 68.28
C LEU A 23 -6.21 -12.97 67.82
N PHE A 24 -6.29 -13.28 66.53
CA PHE A 24 -5.57 -14.42 65.94
C PHE A 24 -4.49 -13.89 64.99
N LEU A 25 -3.24 -13.96 65.46
CA LEU A 25 -2.07 -13.77 64.62
C LEU A 25 -1.90 -14.95 63.65
N PHE A 26 -2.36 -14.79 62.43
CA PHE A 26 -1.94 -15.68 61.35
C PHE A 26 -0.74 -15.09 60.63
N VAL A 27 0.44 -15.67 60.89
CA VAL A 27 1.62 -15.44 60.07
C VAL A 27 1.39 -16.16 58.74
N SER A 28 0.93 -15.41 57.76
CA SER A 28 0.84 -15.86 56.36
C SER A 28 2.17 -15.66 55.64
N CYS A 29 2.95 -16.71 55.52
CA CYS A 29 4.05 -16.75 54.56
C CYS A 29 3.50 -16.60 53.14
N LYS A 30 3.56 -15.40 52.59
CA LYS A 30 3.34 -15.19 51.16
C LYS A 30 4.55 -15.76 50.38
N ASN A 31 4.45 -16.99 49.96
CA ASN A 31 5.25 -17.47 48.83
C ASN A 31 4.88 -16.64 47.58
N LYS A 32 5.71 -15.69 47.22
CA LYS A 32 5.68 -15.10 45.89
C LYS A 32 6.13 -16.15 44.89
N THR A 33 5.21 -16.90 44.35
CA THR A 33 5.44 -17.63 43.11
C THR A 33 5.66 -16.56 42.02
N ALA A 34 6.92 -16.34 41.66
CA ALA A 34 7.25 -15.58 40.48
C ALA A 34 6.72 -16.39 39.29
N THR A 35 5.60 -15.92 38.72
CA THR A 35 5.14 -16.39 37.43
C THR A 35 6.22 -15.93 36.43
N ALA A 36 7.14 -16.82 36.09
CA ALA A 36 8.01 -16.63 34.96
C ALA A 36 7.11 -16.47 33.74
N SER A 37 7.08 -15.28 33.15
CA SER A 37 6.49 -15.09 31.83
C SER A 37 7.27 -15.99 30.88
N VAL A 38 6.68 -17.07 30.45
CA VAL A 38 7.15 -17.86 29.33
C VAL A 38 7.09 -16.88 28.16
N LYS A 39 8.25 -16.32 27.77
CA LYS A 39 8.38 -15.71 26.45
C LYS A 39 8.14 -16.87 25.49
N GLU A 40 7.00 -16.88 24.82
CA GLU A 40 6.83 -17.71 23.64
C GLU A 40 8.01 -17.37 22.71
N ASP A 41 8.86 -18.35 22.47
CA ASP A 41 9.89 -18.26 21.43
C ASP A 41 9.17 -18.14 20.09
N VAL A 42 8.94 -16.90 19.64
CA VAL A 42 8.46 -16.65 18.28
C VAL A 42 9.51 -17.22 17.34
N PRO A 43 9.17 -18.20 16.50
CA PRO A 43 10.15 -18.83 15.62
C PRO A 43 10.86 -17.76 14.81
N PHE A 44 12.19 -17.81 14.79
CA PHE A 44 12.98 -16.90 13.95
C PHE A 44 12.62 -17.15 12.48
N VAL A 45 12.04 -16.14 11.83
CA VAL A 45 11.75 -16.17 10.39
C VAL A 45 12.94 -15.54 9.68
N ASP A 46 13.62 -16.33 8.87
CA ASP A 46 14.72 -15.87 8.04
C ASP A 46 14.17 -15.11 6.83
N VAL A 47 14.13 -13.78 6.94
CA VAL A 47 13.64 -12.86 5.92
C VAL A 47 14.81 -12.49 5.00
N PRO A 48 14.66 -12.61 3.67
CA PRO A 48 15.67 -12.14 2.73
C PRO A 48 15.99 -10.66 2.89
N SER A 49 17.23 -10.27 2.57
CA SER A 49 17.63 -8.87 2.54
C SER A 49 17.21 -8.23 1.22
N PHE A 50 16.49 -7.11 1.31
CA PHE A 50 16.12 -6.32 0.13
C PHE A 50 17.34 -5.59 -0.45
N ASP A 51 17.53 -5.70 -1.75
CA ASP A 51 18.61 -5.05 -2.50
C ASP A 51 18.08 -3.79 -3.21
N ALA A 52 18.36 -2.63 -2.62
CA ALA A 52 17.92 -1.35 -3.17
C ALA A 52 18.62 -0.97 -4.48
N ASP A 53 19.84 -1.47 -4.71
CA ASP A 53 20.54 -1.25 -5.99
C ASP A 53 19.84 -2.00 -7.11
N SER A 54 19.39 -3.23 -6.86
CA SER A 54 18.59 -4.00 -7.83
C SER A 54 17.25 -3.31 -8.12
N ALA A 55 16.54 -2.83 -7.09
CA ALA A 55 15.28 -2.09 -7.27
C ALA A 55 15.50 -0.82 -8.12
N TYR A 56 16.55 -0.05 -7.81
CA TYR A 56 16.91 1.14 -8.58
C TYR A 56 17.21 0.82 -10.06
N VAL A 57 17.91 -0.28 -10.34
CA VAL A 57 18.18 -0.73 -11.72
C VAL A 57 16.88 -1.11 -12.45
N TYR A 58 15.93 -1.77 -11.78
CA TYR A 58 14.61 -2.07 -12.34
C TYR A 58 13.81 -0.80 -12.64
N MET A 59 13.92 0.23 -11.82
CA MET A 59 13.30 1.54 -12.09
C MET A 59 13.95 2.23 -13.28
N GLN A 60 15.29 2.33 -13.27
CA GLN A 60 16.05 2.95 -14.37
C GLN A 60 15.69 2.30 -15.70
N LYS A 61 15.55 0.98 -15.73
CA LYS A 61 15.19 0.26 -16.95
C LYS A 61 13.80 0.63 -17.47
N GLN A 62 12.83 0.88 -16.59
CA GLN A 62 11.50 1.35 -16.99
C GLN A 62 11.58 2.77 -17.57
N VAL A 63 12.31 3.67 -16.90
CA VAL A 63 12.51 5.04 -17.34
C VAL A 63 13.30 5.11 -18.68
N ASP A 64 14.25 4.22 -18.91
CA ASP A 64 15.01 4.12 -20.16
C ASP A 64 14.14 3.78 -21.38
N PHE A 65 12.96 3.18 -21.21
CA PHE A 65 11.99 3.01 -22.31
C PHE A 65 11.33 4.33 -22.71
N GLY A 66 11.32 5.32 -21.83
CA GLY A 66 10.63 6.59 -22.02
C GLY A 66 9.27 6.64 -21.35
N TYR A 67 8.36 7.43 -21.91
CA TYR A 67 7.01 7.63 -21.37
C TYR A 67 6.15 6.38 -21.55
N ARG A 68 5.70 5.80 -20.45
CA ARG A 68 4.93 4.55 -20.45
C ARG A 68 3.43 4.80 -20.61
N ILE A 69 3.07 5.70 -21.52
CA ILE A 69 1.69 6.11 -21.78
C ILE A 69 0.98 5.03 -22.59
N PRO A 70 -0.22 4.58 -22.19
CA PRO A 70 -1.01 3.61 -22.97
C PRO A 70 -1.11 3.97 -24.46
N ASN A 71 -1.09 2.97 -25.32
CA ASN A 71 -1.12 3.05 -26.78
C ASN A 71 0.21 3.46 -27.46
N THR A 72 1.30 3.67 -26.70
CA THR A 72 2.62 3.98 -27.29
C THR A 72 3.49 2.72 -27.50
N SER A 73 4.53 2.83 -28.31
CA SER A 73 5.54 1.77 -28.48
C SER A 73 6.35 1.51 -27.23
N GLU A 74 6.67 2.57 -26.47
CA GLU A 74 7.38 2.56 -25.20
C GLU A 74 6.60 1.79 -24.14
N HIS A 75 5.30 2.03 -24.07
CA HIS A 75 4.37 1.29 -23.22
C HIS A 75 4.34 -0.20 -23.58
N ALA A 76 4.23 -0.53 -24.88
CA ALA A 76 4.21 -1.91 -25.32
C ALA A 76 5.54 -2.64 -25.02
N ALA A 77 6.69 -1.95 -25.19
CA ALA A 77 8.01 -2.50 -24.88
C ALA A 77 8.20 -2.69 -23.37
N THR A 78 7.73 -1.74 -22.55
CA THR A 78 7.80 -1.85 -21.09
C THR A 78 6.92 -3.00 -20.59
N ALA A 79 5.70 -3.16 -21.11
CA ALA A 79 4.84 -4.29 -20.73
C ALA A 79 5.51 -5.65 -21.00
N ALA A 80 6.15 -5.81 -22.16
CA ALA A 80 6.88 -7.02 -22.49
C ALA A 80 8.08 -7.26 -21.55
N TYR A 81 8.81 -6.21 -21.21
CA TYR A 81 9.90 -6.27 -20.24
C TYR A 81 9.42 -6.70 -18.86
N LEU A 82 8.39 -6.06 -18.30
CA LEU A 82 7.87 -6.36 -16.98
C LEU A 82 7.35 -7.80 -16.87
N ALA A 83 6.61 -8.27 -17.88
CA ALA A 83 6.16 -9.65 -17.94
C ALA A 83 7.34 -10.65 -18.00
N SER A 84 8.37 -10.33 -18.79
CA SER A 84 9.60 -11.13 -18.88
C SER A 84 10.35 -11.19 -17.55
N GLU A 85 10.44 -10.07 -16.82
CA GLU A 85 11.12 -10.02 -15.52
C GLU A 85 10.39 -10.87 -14.48
N LEU A 86 9.06 -10.75 -14.35
CA LEU A 86 8.29 -11.61 -13.43
C LEU A 86 8.45 -13.09 -13.77
N CYS A 87 8.39 -13.44 -15.06
CA CYS A 87 8.63 -14.81 -15.53
C CYS A 87 10.04 -15.29 -15.15
N ARG A 88 11.07 -14.47 -15.35
CA ARG A 88 12.47 -14.77 -15.00
C ARG A 88 12.66 -15.04 -13.51
N GLN A 89 11.84 -14.42 -12.65
CA GLN A 89 11.85 -14.67 -11.21
C GLN A 89 11.02 -15.88 -10.78
N GLY A 90 10.43 -16.61 -11.73
CA GLY A 90 9.69 -17.85 -11.48
C GLY A 90 8.19 -17.68 -11.24
N ALA A 91 7.62 -16.53 -11.58
CA ALA A 91 6.17 -16.36 -11.57
C ALA A 91 5.50 -17.07 -12.76
N GLU A 92 4.29 -17.56 -12.54
CA GLU A 92 3.36 -17.80 -13.64
C GLU A 92 2.78 -16.45 -14.07
N VAL A 93 3.02 -16.05 -15.34
CA VAL A 93 2.68 -14.71 -15.81
C VAL A 93 1.48 -14.73 -16.74
N GLN A 94 0.53 -13.85 -16.48
CA GLN A 94 -0.60 -13.56 -17.35
C GLN A 94 -0.62 -12.05 -17.68
N ILE A 95 -0.84 -11.69 -18.95
CA ILE A 95 -1.15 -10.33 -19.37
C ILE A 95 -2.65 -10.25 -19.63
N GLN A 96 -3.34 -9.42 -18.87
CA GLN A 96 -4.75 -9.12 -19.06
C GLN A 96 -4.88 -7.87 -19.93
N ASN A 97 -5.17 -8.06 -21.21
CA ASN A 97 -5.46 -6.95 -22.12
C ASN A 97 -6.88 -6.43 -21.88
N ALA A 98 -7.04 -5.12 -21.86
CA ALA A 98 -8.31 -4.45 -21.62
C ALA A 98 -8.43 -3.19 -22.49
N ASP A 99 -9.56 -3.03 -23.16
CA ASP A 99 -9.92 -1.75 -23.74
C ASP A 99 -10.70 -0.96 -22.69
N VAL A 100 -10.11 0.15 -22.20
CA VAL A 100 -10.73 1.06 -21.24
C VAL A 100 -10.88 2.43 -21.85
N VAL A 101 -11.89 3.18 -21.41
CA VAL A 101 -12.22 4.49 -21.99
C VAL A 101 -11.75 5.57 -21.03
N ALA A 102 -10.85 6.44 -21.49
CA ALA A 102 -10.37 7.59 -20.75
C ALA A 102 -11.41 8.72 -20.69
N PHE A 103 -11.16 9.73 -19.85
CA PHE A 103 -12.04 10.87 -19.61
C PHE A 103 -12.41 11.65 -20.90
N ASP A 104 -11.55 11.63 -21.91
CA ASP A 104 -11.73 12.33 -23.20
C ASP A 104 -12.34 11.45 -24.30
N GLY A 105 -12.72 10.21 -23.96
CA GLY A 105 -13.26 9.22 -24.88
C GLY A 105 -12.20 8.39 -25.63
N THR A 106 -10.92 8.61 -25.36
CA THR A 106 -9.83 7.79 -25.93
C THR A 106 -9.94 6.36 -25.43
N ILE A 107 -9.84 5.39 -26.34
CA ILE A 107 -9.74 3.97 -25.98
C ILE A 107 -8.27 3.66 -25.68
N LEU A 108 -8.00 3.28 -24.43
CA LEU A 108 -6.67 2.86 -23.99
C LEU A 108 -6.61 1.33 -24.04
N HIS A 109 -5.60 0.80 -24.76
CA HIS A 109 -5.31 -0.64 -24.81
C HIS A 109 -4.43 -1.03 -23.62
N ALA A 110 -5.06 -1.06 -22.44
CA ALA A 110 -4.37 -1.34 -21.17
C ALA A 110 -3.91 -2.79 -21.06
N LYS A 111 -2.82 -3.01 -20.30
CA LYS A 111 -2.18 -4.30 -20.06
C LYS A 111 -1.87 -4.48 -18.59
N ASN A 112 -2.79 -5.06 -17.81
CA ASN A 112 -2.48 -5.48 -16.46
C ASN A 112 -1.56 -6.72 -16.51
N ILE A 113 -0.43 -6.66 -15.81
CA ILE A 113 0.57 -7.73 -15.81
C ILE A 113 0.52 -8.43 -14.47
N ILE A 114 0.20 -9.71 -14.49
CA ILE A 114 -0.05 -10.50 -13.28
C ILE A 114 1.02 -11.58 -13.17
N GLY A 115 1.75 -11.61 -12.06
CA GLY A 115 2.72 -12.63 -11.72
C GLY A 115 2.29 -13.41 -10.48
N THR A 116 2.04 -14.70 -10.63
CA THR A 116 1.61 -15.59 -9.56
C THR A 116 2.77 -16.45 -9.07
N PHE A 117 3.14 -16.31 -7.79
CA PHE A 117 4.13 -17.16 -7.12
C PHE A 117 3.44 -18.13 -6.16
N GLY A 118 3.84 -19.42 -6.22
CA GLY A 118 3.20 -20.49 -5.46
C GLY A 118 1.72 -20.64 -5.82
N PRO A 119 1.39 -20.99 -7.08
CA PRO A 119 0.01 -21.09 -7.54
C PRO A 119 -0.79 -22.17 -6.79
N GLU A 120 -0.11 -23.17 -6.23
CA GLU A 120 -0.70 -24.23 -5.40
C GLU A 120 -1.17 -23.75 -4.02
N LYS A 121 -0.71 -22.57 -3.56
CA LYS A 121 -1.04 -22.03 -2.23
C LYS A 121 -2.36 -21.27 -2.30
N THR A 122 -3.32 -21.67 -1.49
CA THR A 122 -4.64 -21.03 -1.42
C THR A 122 -4.67 -19.80 -0.52
N ASP A 123 -3.72 -19.70 0.40
CA ASP A 123 -3.56 -18.57 1.30
C ASP A 123 -2.57 -17.58 0.65
N ARG A 124 -3.06 -16.42 0.24
CA ARG A 124 -2.34 -15.52 -0.66
C ARG A 124 -2.35 -14.08 -0.16
N VAL A 125 -1.30 -13.33 -0.50
CA VAL A 125 -1.20 -11.87 -0.35
C VAL A 125 -1.06 -11.25 -1.73
N LEU A 126 -1.74 -10.13 -1.95
CA LEU A 126 -1.67 -9.34 -3.17
C LEU A 126 -0.72 -8.17 -2.97
N LEU A 127 0.27 -8.04 -3.84
CA LEU A 127 1.15 -6.87 -3.94
C LEU A 127 0.90 -6.21 -5.29
N PHE A 128 0.79 -4.91 -5.33
CA PHE A 128 0.49 -4.24 -6.60
C PHE A 128 1.06 -2.82 -6.67
N ALA A 129 1.21 -2.33 -7.87
CA ALA A 129 1.63 -0.98 -8.23
C ALA A 129 1.10 -0.67 -9.62
N HIS A 130 0.90 0.60 -9.99
CA HIS A 130 0.72 0.95 -11.38
C HIS A 130 2.08 1.06 -12.10
N TRP A 131 2.08 0.89 -13.43
CA TRP A 131 3.31 0.89 -14.22
C TRP A 131 3.30 1.88 -15.38
N ASP A 132 2.15 2.40 -15.74
CA ASP A 132 2.04 3.49 -16.72
C ASP A 132 2.59 4.79 -16.16
N SER A 133 2.70 5.80 -16.98
CA SER A 133 3.09 7.14 -16.55
C SER A 133 2.14 8.20 -17.13
N ARG A 134 2.04 9.29 -16.40
CA ARG A 134 1.11 10.37 -16.72
C ARG A 134 1.40 11.05 -18.04
N PRO A 135 0.39 11.25 -18.90
CA PRO A 135 0.56 11.99 -20.15
C PRO A 135 0.59 13.53 -19.98
N PHE A 136 0.36 14.02 -18.77
CA PHE A 136 0.22 15.44 -18.47
C PHE A 136 1.04 15.83 -17.23
N ALA A 137 1.99 16.77 -17.34
CA ALA A 137 2.67 17.35 -16.19
C ALA A 137 1.83 18.47 -15.59
N ASP A 138 0.58 18.16 -15.22
CA ASP A 138 -0.42 19.13 -14.85
C ASP A 138 -0.22 19.78 -13.48
N ASN A 139 0.73 19.31 -12.69
CA ASN A 139 1.13 19.93 -11.43
C ASN A 139 2.48 20.68 -11.53
N ASP A 140 3.04 20.78 -12.75
CA ASP A 140 4.30 21.49 -12.99
C ASP A 140 4.12 23.00 -12.70
N PRO A 141 5.07 23.65 -12.00
CA PRO A 141 4.97 25.07 -11.71
C PRO A 141 5.05 25.97 -12.96
N ASP A 142 5.58 25.45 -14.08
CA ASP A 142 5.54 26.11 -15.38
C ASP A 142 4.38 25.59 -16.22
N GLU A 143 3.34 26.38 -16.41
CA GLU A 143 2.17 26.04 -17.22
C GLU A 143 2.50 25.58 -18.66
N ALA A 144 3.66 25.99 -19.20
CA ALA A 144 4.14 25.52 -20.50
C ALA A 144 4.46 24.02 -20.52
N ASN A 145 4.61 23.41 -19.36
CA ASN A 145 4.86 21.98 -19.19
C ASN A 145 3.57 21.15 -19.03
N HIS A 146 2.44 21.76 -18.68
CA HIS A 146 1.22 21.02 -18.29
C HIS A 146 0.75 19.99 -19.33
N ARG A 147 1.06 20.19 -20.61
CA ARG A 147 0.72 19.25 -21.70
C ARG A 147 1.87 18.34 -22.11
N LYS A 148 2.98 18.34 -21.35
CA LYS A 148 4.09 17.44 -21.57
C LYS A 148 3.88 16.16 -20.75
N PRO A 149 4.37 15.02 -21.23
CA PRO A 149 4.33 13.79 -20.47
C PRO A 149 5.33 13.80 -19.31
N VAL A 150 5.06 13.00 -18.30
CA VAL A 150 5.90 12.76 -17.12
C VAL A 150 6.67 11.46 -17.29
N LEU A 151 7.95 11.41 -16.92
CA LEU A 151 8.73 10.17 -16.94
C LEU A 151 8.28 9.17 -15.88
N GLY A 152 7.71 9.65 -14.77
CA GLY A 152 7.15 8.80 -13.74
C GLY A 152 8.20 7.89 -13.09
N ALA A 153 9.34 8.46 -12.66
CA ALA A 153 10.36 7.67 -11.98
C ALA A 153 9.91 7.27 -10.57
N ASN A 154 9.30 8.19 -9.83
CA ASN A 154 8.69 7.89 -8.56
C ASN A 154 7.26 7.40 -8.76
N ASP A 155 6.52 8.09 -9.60
CA ASP A 155 5.12 7.86 -9.92
C ASP A 155 4.97 6.86 -11.08
N GLY A 156 4.72 5.67 -10.70
CA GLY A 156 4.61 4.35 -11.20
C GLY A 156 5.87 3.51 -11.14
N ALA A 157 7.04 3.99 -11.61
CA ALA A 157 8.21 3.09 -11.72
C ALA A 157 8.79 2.67 -10.37
N SER A 158 8.62 3.46 -9.29
CA SER A 158 9.19 3.12 -7.99
C SER A 158 8.51 1.91 -7.35
N GLY A 159 7.19 1.86 -7.33
CA GLY A 159 6.43 0.72 -6.82
C GLY A 159 6.77 -0.56 -7.57
N VAL A 160 6.78 -0.49 -8.90
CA VAL A 160 7.16 -1.61 -9.78
C VAL A 160 8.60 -2.07 -9.53
N GLY A 161 9.55 -1.14 -9.40
CA GLY A 161 10.96 -1.47 -9.12
C GLY A 161 11.14 -2.22 -7.80
N VAL A 162 10.45 -1.77 -6.76
CA VAL A 162 10.43 -2.46 -5.46
C VAL A 162 9.79 -3.85 -5.58
N LEU A 163 8.67 -3.98 -6.29
CA LEU A 163 8.00 -5.27 -6.45
C LEU A 163 8.79 -6.26 -7.31
N LEU A 164 9.55 -5.80 -8.31
CA LEU A 164 10.45 -6.68 -9.08
C LEU A 164 11.60 -7.21 -8.23
N GLU A 165 12.16 -6.40 -7.33
CA GLU A 165 13.15 -6.90 -6.38
C GLU A 165 12.55 -7.86 -5.37
N ILE A 166 11.33 -7.60 -4.88
CA ILE A 166 10.59 -8.55 -4.04
C ILE A 166 10.34 -9.86 -4.80
N ALA A 167 9.96 -9.80 -6.07
CA ALA A 167 9.80 -10.97 -6.93
C ALA A 167 11.10 -11.78 -7.03
N ARG A 168 12.25 -11.09 -7.19
CA ARG A 168 13.56 -11.74 -7.21
C ARG A 168 13.86 -12.46 -5.89
N GLN A 169 13.57 -11.85 -4.75
CA GLN A 169 13.76 -12.49 -3.45
C GLN A 169 12.83 -13.69 -3.24
N ILE A 170 11.58 -13.61 -3.70
CA ILE A 170 10.63 -14.73 -3.67
C ILE A 170 11.11 -15.90 -4.53
N GLY A 171 11.66 -15.61 -5.71
CA GLY A 171 12.23 -16.63 -6.60
C GLY A 171 13.44 -17.35 -5.97
N LEU A 172 14.27 -16.66 -5.18
CA LEU A 172 15.38 -17.24 -4.45
C LEU A 172 14.95 -18.05 -3.23
N LYS A 173 13.92 -17.58 -2.53
CA LYS A 173 13.39 -18.22 -1.33
C LYS A 173 11.89 -17.96 -1.23
N SER A 174 11.08 -18.98 -1.37
CA SER A 174 9.63 -18.87 -1.36
C SER A 174 9.08 -18.60 0.05
N PRO A 175 8.17 -17.60 0.25
CA PRO A 175 7.46 -17.44 1.52
C PRO A 175 6.46 -18.59 1.73
N LYS A 176 5.87 -18.68 2.94
CA LYS A 176 4.87 -19.73 3.26
C LYS A 176 3.57 -19.53 2.49
N VAL A 177 3.16 -18.28 2.30
CA VAL A 177 1.94 -17.91 1.56
C VAL A 177 2.22 -17.78 0.06
N GLY A 178 1.18 -17.88 -0.76
CA GLY A 178 1.22 -17.50 -2.16
C GLY A 178 1.28 -15.98 -2.31
N ILE A 179 1.98 -15.50 -3.33
CA ILE A 179 2.05 -14.07 -3.62
C ILE A 179 1.60 -13.84 -5.05
N ASP A 180 0.67 -12.92 -5.22
CA ASP A 180 0.37 -12.34 -6.52
C ASP A 180 0.94 -10.94 -6.59
N ILE A 181 1.68 -10.66 -7.66
CA ILE A 181 2.16 -9.32 -7.99
C ILE A 181 1.40 -8.85 -9.22
N ILE A 182 0.70 -7.73 -9.11
CA ILE A 182 -0.01 -7.15 -10.24
C ILE A 182 0.53 -5.76 -10.52
N PHE A 183 0.96 -5.54 -11.75
CA PHE A 183 1.24 -4.22 -12.27
C PHE A 183 0.01 -3.74 -13.04
N PHE A 184 -0.72 -2.80 -12.46
CA PHE A 184 -1.90 -2.21 -13.08
C PHE A 184 -1.52 -1.15 -14.10
N ASP A 185 -2.33 -1.03 -15.14
CA ASP A 185 -2.13 -0.11 -16.25
C ASP A 185 -3.22 0.96 -16.29
N ALA A 186 -2.93 2.08 -16.95
CA ALA A 186 -3.87 3.18 -17.10
C ALA A 186 -4.46 3.67 -15.76
N GLU A 187 -3.61 3.69 -14.72
CA GLU A 187 -3.92 4.34 -13.46
C GLU A 187 -3.90 5.84 -13.67
N ASP A 188 -2.81 6.35 -14.25
CA ASP A 188 -2.39 7.75 -14.25
C ASP A 188 -2.86 8.54 -15.49
N TYR A 189 -3.79 7.97 -16.26
CA TYR A 189 -4.47 8.67 -17.38
C TYR A 189 -5.71 9.44 -16.92
N GLY A 190 -5.78 9.81 -15.64
CA GLY A 190 -6.89 10.54 -15.07
C GLY A 190 -7.08 11.94 -15.66
N GLN A 191 -8.28 12.50 -15.51
CA GLN A 191 -8.65 13.80 -16.06
C GLN A 191 -7.80 14.92 -15.46
N PRO A 192 -7.00 15.67 -16.28
CA PRO A 192 -6.19 16.76 -15.77
C PRO A 192 -7.07 17.98 -15.45
N TYR A 193 -6.65 18.81 -14.49
CA TYR A 193 -7.44 19.96 -14.05
C TYR A 193 -7.71 21.00 -15.14
N PHE A 194 -6.86 21.09 -16.16
CA PHE A 194 -7.04 21.99 -17.31
C PHE A 194 -7.96 21.40 -18.39
N SER A 195 -8.55 20.23 -18.17
CA SER A 195 -9.47 19.61 -19.12
C SER A 195 -10.70 20.47 -19.36
N THR A 196 -11.13 20.56 -20.63
CA THR A 196 -12.39 21.22 -21.02
C THR A 196 -13.57 20.25 -21.13
N HIS A 197 -13.32 18.96 -20.91
CA HIS A 197 -14.38 17.95 -20.83
C HIS A 197 -15.16 18.09 -19.52
N SER A 198 -16.40 17.66 -19.51
CA SER A 198 -17.16 17.53 -18.26
C SER A 198 -16.40 16.65 -17.29
N GLU A 199 -16.51 16.94 -15.99
CA GLU A 199 -15.91 16.13 -14.96
C GLU A 199 -16.39 14.68 -15.08
N VAL A 200 -15.43 13.75 -15.08
CA VAL A 200 -15.69 12.30 -15.15
C VAL A 200 -15.30 11.70 -13.80
N GLU A 201 -16.33 11.27 -13.07
CA GLU A 201 -16.12 10.51 -11.82
C GLU A 201 -15.34 9.21 -12.13
N ASP A 202 -14.44 8.84 -11.23
CA ASP A 202 -13.62 7.60 -11.37
C ASP A 202 -12.80 7.54 -12.68
N SER A 203 -12.20 8.65 -13.13
CA SER A 203 -11.35 8.69 -14.34
C SER A 203 -9.96 8.07 -14.15
N TRP A 204 -9.59 7.69 -12.93
CA TRP A 204 -8.31 7.12 -12.52
C TRP A 204 -8.38 5.60 -12.38
N ALA A 205 -7.22 4.93 -12.26
CA ALA A 205 -7.12 3.51 -11.97
C ALA A 205 -7.93 2.60 -12.92
N LEU A 206 -8.00 2.95 -14.21
CA LEU A 206 -8.90 2.28 -15.17
C LEU A 206 -8.58 0.79 -15.36
N GLY A 207 -7.29 0.42 -15.31
CA GLY A 207 -6.86 -0.98 -15.39
C GLY A 207 -7.31 -1.79 -14.18
N THR A 208 -7.19 -1.23 -12.98
CA THR A 208 -7.67 -1.86 -11.74
C THR A 208 -9.19 -1.95 -11.72
N GLN A 209 -9.89 -0.90 -12.15
CA GLN A 209 -11.34 -0.95 -12.32
C GLN A 209 -11.78 -2.07 -13.26
N TYR A 210 -11.03 -2.31 -14.34
CA TYR A 210 -11.30 -3.44 -15.22
C TYR A 210 -11.05 -4.77 -14.53
N TRP A 211 -9.89 -4.91 -13.85
CA TRP A 211 -9.50 -6.14 -13.18
C TRP A 211 -10.45 -6.55 -12.04
N VAL A 212 -10.92 -5.62 -11.23
CA VAL A 212 -11.86 -5.94 -10.13
C VAL A 212 -13.20 -6.47 -10.62
N ARG A 213 -13.62 -6.07 -11.83
CA ARG A 213 -14.81 -6.61 -12.49
C ARG A 213 -14.56 -7.95 -13.18
N ARG A 214 -13.32 -8.23 -13.55
CA ARG A 214 -12.89 -9.42 -14.30
C ARG A 214 -11.52 -9.90 -13.81
N PRO A 215 -11.44 -10.43 -12.59
CA PRO A 215 -10.17 -10.89 -12.06
C PRO A 215 -9.59 -12.01 -12.93
N HIS A 216 -8.28 -12.19 -12.86
CA HIS A 216 -7.52 -13.11 -13.72
C HIS A 216 -7.92 -14.59 -13.58
N TYR A 217 -8.62 -14.94 -12.49
CA TYR A 217 -9.40 -16.17 -12.41
C TYR A 217 -10.69 -15.96 -11.57
N PRO A 218 -11.76 -16.73 -11.86
CA PRO A 218 -13.03 -16.59 -11.17
C PRO A 218 -12.90 -16.84 -9.67
N GLY A 219 -13.47 -15.94 -8.85
CA GLY A 219 -13.47 -16.09 -7.41
C GLY A 219 -12.12 -15.78 -6.74
N TYR A 220 -11.23 -15.05 -7.42
CA TYR A 220 -9.95 -14.61 -6.85
C TYR A 220 -10.12 -14.01 -5.45
N ARG A 221 -9.24 -14.40 -4.54
CA ARG A 221 -9.19 -13.89 -3.17
C ARG A 221 -7.75 -13.79 -2.70
N ALA A 222 -7.48 -12.76 -1.90
CA ALA A 222 -6.28 -12.62 -1.12
C ALA A 222 -6.65 -12.24 0.32
N ARG A 223 -5.79 -12.56 1.28
CA ARG A 223 -5.96 -12.13 2.68
C ARG A 223 -6.06 -10.62 2.80
N TYR A 224 -5.17 -9.94 2.09
CA TYR A 224 -5.07 -8.50 1.98
C TYR A 224 -4.20 -8.12 0.78
N GLY A 225 -4.24 -6.83 0.44
CA GLY A 225 -3.39 -6.23 -0.57
C GLY A 225 -2.50 -5.13 -0.01
N ILE A 226 -1.36 -4.91 -0.67
CA ILE A 226 -0.47 -3.76 -0.43
C ILE A 226 -0.17 -3.12 -1.77
N LEU A 227 -0.64 -1.89 -1.96
CA LEU A 227 -0.24 -1.01 -3.05
C LEU A 227 1.06 -0.32 -2.68
N LEU A 228 1.94 -0.16 -3.66
CA LEU A 228 3.14 0.65 -3.57
C LEU A 228 3.06 1.75 -4.64
N ASP A 229 2.82 2.96 -4.21
CA ASP A 229 2.82 4.13 -5.07
C ASP A 229 3.74 5.23 -4.53
N MET A 230 4.53 5.86 -5.42
CA MET A 230 5.51 6.89 -5.07
C MET A 230 6.40 6.54 -3.87
N VAL A 231 7.02 5.34 -3.91
CA VAL A 231 7.80 4.78 -2.79
C VAL A 231 9.31 4.94 -2.93
N GLY A 232 9.77 5.79 -3.85
CA GLY A 232 11.20 5.96 -4.15
C GLY A 232 11.75 7.36 -3.89
N GLY A 233 10.93 8.35 -3.58
CA GLY A 233 11.34 9.74 -3.46
C GLY A 233 12.28 10.04 -2.29
N LYS A 234 13.14 11.05 -2.45
CA LYS A 234 13.97 11.59 -1.37
C LYS A 234 13.09 12.12 -0.24
N ASP A 235 13.55 11.91 0.99
CA ASP A 235 12.90 12.39 2.22
C ASP A 235 11.42 11.95 2.36
N ALA A 236 11.05 10.84 1.71
CA ALA A 236 9.70 10.33 1.73
C ALA A 236 9.20 10.04 3.15
N ILE A 237 7.95 10.42 3.41
CA ILE A 237 7.21 10.08 4.62
C ILE A 237 5.92 9.41 4.19
N PHE A 238 5.73 8.18 4.67
CA PHE A 238 4.51 7.41 4.49
C PHE A 238 3.61 7.63 5.71
N ALA A 239 2.54 8.40 5.53
CA ALA A 239 1.52 8.58 6.54
C ALA A 239 0.49 7.44 6.47
N ARG A 240 -0.29 7.27 7.52
CA ARG A 240 -1.40 6.32 7.53
C ARG A 240 -2.54 6.88 6.70
N GLU A 241 -2.62 6.50 5.44
CA GLU A 241 -3.60 6.99 4.48
C GLU A 241 -5.04 6.63 4.91
N LYS A 242 -6.00 7.55 4.74
CA LYS A 242 -7.34 7.41 5.34
C LYS A 242 -8.21 6.32 4.74
N ALA A 243 -8.16 6.08 3.42
CA ALA A 243 -8.92 4.98 2.84
C ALA A 243 -8.35 3.63 3.33
N SER A 244 -7.02 3.50 3.41
CA SER A 244 -6.35 2.34 4.00
C SER A 244 -6.78 2.09 5.44
N LEU A 245 -6.87 3.13 6.27
CA LEU A 245 -7.36 3.02 7.64
C LEU A 245 -8.84 2.62 7.71
N GLN A 246 -9.66 3.13 6.79
CA GLN A 246 -11.08 2.82 6.72
C GLN A 246 -11.34 1.37 6.35
N TYR A 247 -10.61 0.83 5.38
CA TYR A 247 -10.85 -0.50 4.82
C TYR A 247 -10.02 -1.60 5.47
N ALA A 248 -8.78 -1.31 5.89
CA ALA A 248 -7.77 -2.29 6.26
C ALA A 248 -6.85 -1.83 7.40
N SER A 249 -7.39 -1.19 8.44
CA SER A 249 -6.60 -0.62 9.56
C SER A 249 -5.66 -1.64 10.22
N ASN A 250 -6.08 -2.91 10.30
CA ASN A 250 -5.25 -3.99 10.83
C ASN A 250 -4.03 -4.30 9.94
N VAL A 251 -4.13 -4.10 8.62
CA VAL A 251 -3.01 -4.26 7.69
C VAL A 251 -2.08 -3.07 7.79
N VAL A 252 -2.61 -1.83 7.89
CA VAL A 252 -1.82 -0.63 8.19
C VAL A 252 -1.01 -0.84 9.46
N ASP A 253 -1.65 -1.25 10.56
CA ASP A 253 -0.99 -1.52 11.83
C ASP A 253 0.12 -2.57 11.71
N LYS A 254 -0.14 -3.66 10.98
CA LYS A 254 0.84 -4.74 10.74
C LYS A 254 2.08 -4.19 10.04
N VAL A 255 1.90 -3.44 8.95
CA VAL A 255 2.99 -2.90 8.13
C VAL A 255 3.78 -1.84 8.88
N TRP A 256 3.11 -0.84 9.49
CA TRP A 256 3.78 0.23 10.24
C TRP A 256 4.55 -0.28 11.46
N LYS A 257 3.96 -1.20 12.24
CA LYS A 257 4.67 -1.86 13.35
C LYS A 257 5.89 -2.65 12.86
N LYS A 258 5.79 -3.33 11.71
CA LYS A 258 6.94 -4.03 11.12
C LYS A 258 8.03 -3.04 10.73
N ALA A 259 7.71 -1.96 10.03
CA ALA A 259 8.67 -0.93 9.65
C ALA A 259 9.39 -0.33 10.86
N GLN A 260 8.65 0.01 11.92
CA GLN A 260 9.22 0.52 13.16
C GLN A 260 10.15 -0.50 13.82
N SER A 261 9.78 -1.77 13.86
CA SER A 261 10.61 -2.84 14.43
C SER A 261 11.93 -3.08 13.67
N LEU A 262 11.97 -2.71 12.39
CA LEU A 262 13.15 -2.77 11.52
C LEU A 262 14.00 -1.48 11.56
N GLY A 263 13.56 -0.45 12.31
CA GLY A 263 14.26 0.84 12.41
C GLY A 263 13.89 1.84 11.33
N TYR A 264 12.84 1.59 10.54
CA TYR A 264 12.37 2.48 9.47
C TYR A 264 11.28 3.48 9.92
N GLY A 265 11.14 3.70 11.22
CA GLY A 265 10.13 4.62 11.76
C GLY A 265 10.24 6.07 11.27
N ARG A 266 11.40 6.50 10.75
CA ARG A 266 11.53 7.83 10.13
C ARG A 266 10.76 7.95 8.82
N TYR A 267 10.56 6.83 8.09
CA TYR A 267 9.79 6.79 6.85
C TYR A 267 8.31 6.51 7.11
N PHE A 268 7.98 5.62 8.04
CA PHE A 268 6.62 5.19 8.35
C PHE A 268 6.09 5.95 9.57
N SER A 269 5.45 7.09 9.30
CA SER A 269 4.90 7.99 10.32
C SER A 269 3.57 7.46 10.86
N ASP A 270 3.35 7.58 12.19
CA ASP A 270 2.07 7.25 12.82
C ASP A 270 0.98 8.34 12.59
N ARG A 271 1.29 9.41 11.86
CA ARG A 271 0.31 10.45 11.52
C ARG A 271 -0.69 9.92 10.50
N GLU A 272 -1.93 10.38 10.60
CA GLU A 272 -2.92 10.16 9.54
C GLU A 272 -2.58 11.05 8.34
N GLY A 273 -2.69 10.47 7.14
CA GLY A 273 -2.57 11.14 5.85
C GLY A 273 -3.90 11.67 5.32
N GLY A 274 -3.92 12.07 4.05
CA GLY A 274 -5.13 12.40 3.30
C GLY A 274 -5.99 11.16 2.99
N TYR A 275 -7.15 11.37 2.42
CA TYR A 275 -7.92 10.33 1.73
C TYR A 275 -7.51 10.35 0.26
N ILE A 276 -6.92 9.30 -0.22
CA ILE A 276 -6.40 9.20 -1.59
C ILE A 276 -7.27 8.20 -2.35
N ILE A 277 -7.65 8.56 -3.57
CA ILE A 277 -8.32 7.64 -4.51
C ILE A 277 -7.24 7.09 -5.41
N ASP A 278 -6.99 5.78 -5.29
CA ASP A 278 -5.97 5.07 -6.00
C ASP A 278 -6.41 3.60 -6.18
N ASP A 279 -5.62 2.78 -6.83
CA ASP A 279 -5.87 1.36 -7.13
C ASP A 279 -6.41 0.58 -5.93
N HIS A 280 -5.86 0.81 -4.72
CA HIS A 280 -6.28 0.12 -3.50
C HIS A 280 -7.76 0.34 -3.14
N VAL A 281 -8.34 1.49 -3.50
CA VAL A 281 -9.76 1.78 -3.24
C VAL A 281 -10.66 0.82 -4.03
N TYR A 282 -10.34 0.57 -5.28
CA TYR A 282 -11.10 -0.36 -6.14
C TYR A 282 -10.91 -1.82 -5.71
N VAL A 283 -9.69 -2.20 -5.31
CA VAL A 283 -9.40 -3.53 -4.75
C VAL A 283 -10.18 -3.75 -3.45
N ASN A 284 -10.27 -2.74 -2.57
CA ASN A 284 -11.10 -2.77 -1.37
C ASN A 284 -12.59 -2.93 -1.70
N ARG A 285 -13.10 -2.22 -2.71
CA ARG A 285 -14.49 -2.36 -3.16
C ARG A 285 -14.81 -3.77 -3.68
N MET A 286 -13.81 -4.49 -4.18
CA MET A 286 -13.92 -5.92 -4.54
C MET A 286 -13.99 -6.84 -3.31
N GLY A 287 -13.65 -6.35 -2.13
CA GLY A 287 -13.66 -7.10 -0.87
C GLY A 287 -12.33 -7.70 -0.45
N ILE A 288 -11.21 -7.24 -0.99
CA ILE A 288 -9.85 -7.57 -0.54
C ILE A 288 -9.33 -6.39 0.27
N PRO A 289 -9.20 -6.51 1.62
CA PRO A 289 -8.69 -5.43 2.46
C PRO A 289 -7.30 -5.01 2.00
N SER A 290 -7.16 -3.78 1.50
CA SER A 290 -5.92 -3.32 0.88
C SER A 290 -5.51 -1.95 1.42
N ILE A 291 -4.20 -1.77 1.52
CA ILE A 291 -3.59 -0.51 1.95
C ILE A 291 -2.74 0.08 0.84
N ASP A 292 -2.49 1.36 0.95
CA ASP A 292 -1.56 2.10 0.12
C ASP A 292 -0.37 2.57 0.96
N ILE A 293 0.84 2.26 0.50
CA ILE A 293 2.09 2.85 0.98
C ILE A 293 2.45 3.91 -0.04
N ILE A 294 2.10 5.15 0.28
CA ILE A 294 2.26 6.30 -0.61
C ILE A 294 2.94 7.45 0.10
N GLN A 295 3.85 8.13 -0.59
CA GLN A 295 4.47 9.34 -0.06
C GLN A 295 3.43 10.45 0.10
N TYR A 296 3.31 10.99 1.31
CA TYR A 296 2.39 12.06 1.65
C TYR A 296 3.15 13.26 2.26
N ASP A 297 2.93 14.44 1.71
CA ASP A 297 3.50 15.69 2.21
C ASP A 297 2.39 16.72 2.51
N SER A 298 2.04 16.84 3.78
CA SER A 298 1.01 17.78 4.23
C SER A 298 1.40 19.27 4.10
N THR A 299 2.61 19.57 3.65
CA THR A 299 3.09 20.95 3.47
C THR A 299 2.84 21.46 2.06
N THR A 300 2.51 20.58 1.12
CA THR A 300 2.12 20.92 -0.25
C THR A 300 0.60 21.04 -0.39
N GLU A 301 0.13 21.78 -1.38
CA GLU A 301 -1.30 21.93 -1.68
C GLU A 301 -1.91 20.61 -2.16
N SER A 302 -1.18 19.85 -2.96
CA SER A 302 -1.62 18.54 -3.47
C SER A 302 -1.65 17.45 -2.39
N GLY A 303 -0.87 17.59 -1.32
CA GLY A 303 -0.62 16.53 -0.35
C GLY A 303 0.45 15.53 -0.79
N PHE A 304 1.08 15.72 -1.96
CA PHE A 304 2.12 14.89 -2.52
C PHE A 304 3.46 15.62 -2.60
N ASN A 305 4.51 14.93 -2.97
CA ASN A 305 5.84 15.53 -3.14
C ASN A 305 5.85 16.57 -4.27
N PRO A 306 6.80 17.54 -4.24
CA PRO A 306 6.83 18.62 -5.24
C PRO A 306 7.08 18.16 -6.69
N GLN A 307 7.57 16.95 -6.93
CA GLN A 307 7.81 16.39 -8.25
C GLN A 307 6.59 15.67 -8.82
N TRP A 308 5.58 15.41 -8.00
CA TRP A 308 4.37 14.71 -8.42
C TRP A 308 3.69 15.45 -9.59
N HIS A 309 3.46 14.73 -10.68
CA HIS A 309 2.88 15.24 -11.92
C HIS A 309 3.61 16.43 -12.52
N THR A 310 4.95 16.43 -12.42
CA THR A 310 5.83 17.44 -13.05
C THR A 310 6.84 16.77 -13.97
N VAL A 311 7.48 17.55 -14.84
CA VAL A 311 8.57 17.04 -15.69
C VAL A 311 9.81 16.65 -14.89
N ASP A 312 9.88 17.00 -13.61
CA ASP A 312 10.99 16.73 -12.70
C ASP A 312 10.86 15.37 -11.96
N ASP A 313 9.80 14.58 -12.21
CA ASP A 313 9.73 13.21 -11.71
C ASP A 313 10.66 12.30 -12.48
N THR A 314 11.94 12.37 -12.14
CA THR A 314 13.05 11.69 -12.79
C THR A 314 13.86 10.86 -11.78
N MET A 315 14.79 10.04 -12.30
CA MET A 315 15.69 9.22 -11.47
C MET A 315 16.57 10.02 -10.52
N GLU A 316 16.78 11.34 -10.78
CA GLU A 316 17.55 12.22 -9.90
C GLU A 316 16.86 12.45 -8.54
N TYR A 317 15.54 12.32 -8.50
CA TYR A 317 14.74 12.44 -7.27
C TYR A 317 14.75 11.17 -6.42
N ILE A 318 15.18 10.04 -6.94
CA ILE A 318 15.07 8.74 -6.29
C ILE A 318 16.16 8.54 -5.23
N ASP A 319 15.74 8.03 -4.04
CA ASP A 319 16.61 7.65 -2.94
C ASP A 319 16.50 6.14 -2.66
N LYS A 320 17.66 5.46 -2.76
CA LYS A 320 17.76 4.01 -2.51
C LYS A 320 17.43 3.61 -1.08
N GLU A 321 17.66 4.49 -0.10
CA GLU A 321 17.32 4.20 1.30
C GLU A 321 15.79 4.19 1.50
N THR A 322 15.05 5.01 0.77
CA THR A 322 13.58 4.98 0.72
C THR A 322 13.09 3.65 0.14
N LEU A 323 13.63 3.25 -1.02
CA LEU A 323 13.32 1.96 -1.66
C LEU A 323 13.58 0.79 -0.71
N LYS A 324 14.73 0.83 0.01
CA LYS A 324 15.10 -0.19 0.99
C LYS A 324 14.15 -0.25 2.16
N ALA A 325 13.75 0.89 2.71
CA ALA A 325 12.84 0.95 3.83
C ALA A 325 11.49 0.31 3.50
N VAL A 326 10.93 0.62 2.32
CA VAL A 326 9.68 0.04 1.86
C VAL A 326 9.84 -1.44 1.52
N GLY A 327 10.79 -1.78 0.67
CA GLY A 327 10.96 -3.14 0.18
C GLY A 327 11.30 -4.13 1.30
N GLN A 328 12.20 -3.78 2.24
CA GLN A 328 12.52 -4.63 3.38
C GLN A 328 11.32 -4.78 4.33
N THR A 329 10.52 -3.74 4.50
CA THR A 329 9.29 -3.82 5.32
C THR A 329 8.29 -4.80 4.71
N VAL A 330 8.00 -4.67 3.41
CA VAL A 330 7.07 -5.57 2.71
C VAL A 330 7.56 -7.01 2.72
N LEU A 331 8.86 -7.25 2.43
CA LEU A 331 9.46 -8.59 2.56
C LEU A 331 9.26 -9.15 3.97
N ALA A 332 9.58 -8.36 5.01
CA ALA A 332 9.43 -8.83 6.38
C ALA A 332 7.96 -9.11 6.73
N VAL A 333 7.00 -8.39 6.16
CA VAL A 333 5.57 -8.67 6.36
C VAL A 333 5.21 -10.01 5.72
N ILE A 334 5.47 -10.22 4.42
CA ILE A 334 5.02 -11.43 3.70
C ILE A 334 5.74 -12.72 4.14
N TYR A 335 6.98 -12.63 4.63
CA TYR A 335 7.69 -13.81 5.17
C TYR A 335 7.29 -14.18 6.59
N ASN A 336 6.59 -13.28 7.32
CA ASN A 336 6.06 -13.55 8.65
C ASN A 336 4.58 -14.00 8.64
N GLU A 337 3.99 -14.23 7.46
CA GLU A 337 2.65 -14.78 7.32
C GLU A 337 2.56 -16.29 7.63
#